data_c7bf4697eb8cb2563ad45a10b2bd1edb
#
_entry.id   c7bf4697eb8cb2563ad45a10b2bd1edb
#
_cell.length_a   1.000
_cell.length_b   1.000
_cell.length_c   1.000
_cell.angle_alpha   90.00
_cell.angle_beta   90.00
_cell.angle_gamma   90.00
#
_symmetry.space_group_name_H-M   'P 1'
#
loop_
_entity.id
_entity.type
_entity.pdbx_description
1 polymer ?
#
loop_
_entity_poly.entity_id
_entity_poly.type
_entity_poly.pdbx_seq_one_letter_code
_entity_poly.pdbx_strand_id
1 'polypeptide(L)' 'MQTVMTNSGVELRVESNIIYTTDSKAFWRSGNMLVGNGTVVSYQCHSMDEAVDMVAALYNGRKTEAAQA' A
#
# COMPACT_ATOMS: atom_id res chain seq x y z
N MET A 1 -9.27 9.45 -4.66
CA MET A 1 -7.93 8.86 -4.77
C MET A 1 -7.01 9.44 -3.72
N GLN A 2 -6.17 8.63 -3.13
CA GLN A 2 -5.23 9.02 -2.09
C GLN A 2 -3.83 8.70 -2.55
N THR A 3 -2.87 9.56 -2.22
CA THR A 3 -1.46 9.35 -2.54
C THR A 3 -0.67 9.28 -1.24
N VAL A 4 0.18 8.26 -1.13
CA VAL A 4 1.04 8.05 0.04
C VAL A 4 2.46 7.89 -0.47
N MET A 5 3.41 8.54 0.21
CA MET A 5 4.82 8.43 -0.14
C MET A 5 5.49 7.47 0.83
N THR A 6 6.29 6.56 0.30
CA THR A 6 7.08 5.64 1.14
C THR A 6 8.40 6.27 1.51
N ASN A 7 9.09 5.67 2.49
CA ASN A 7 10.38 6.17 2.94
C ASN A 7 11.46 6.04 1.86
N SER A 8 11.29 5.13 0.92
CA SER A 8 12.23 4.98 -0.19
C SER A 8 11.88 5.85 -1.39
N GLY A 9 10.83 6.68 -1.26
CA GLY A 9 10.47 7.62 -2.33
C GLY A 9 9.51 7.05 -3.36
N VAL A 10 8.94 5.89 -3.12
CA VAL A 10 7.96 5.30 -4.04
C VAL A 10 6.60 5.89 -3.72
N GLU A 11 5.89 6.33 -4.74
CA GLU A 11 4.55 6.88 -4.58
C GLU A 11 3.53 5.76 -4.69
N LEU A 12 2.63 5.69 -3.72
CA LEU A 12 1.53 4.73 -3.71
C LEU A 12 0.23 5.49 -3.99
N ARG A 13 -0.48 5.08 -5.02
CA ARG A 13 -1.76 5.69 -5.38
C ARG A 13 -2.86 4.72 -5.03
N VAL A 14 -3.76 5.14 -4.15
CA VAL A 14 -4.81 4.29 -3.61
C VAL A 14 -6.13 4.67 -4.25
N GLU A 15 -6.75 3.71 -4.95
CA GLU A 15 -8.05 3.89 -5.60
C GLU A 15 -8.93 2.73 -5.21
N SER A 16 -10.04 3.00 -4.53
CA SER A 16 -10.93 1.96 -4.03
C SER A 16 -10.15 1.00 -3.13
N ASN A 17 -10.05 -0.26 -3.53
CA ASN A 17 -9.30 -1.25 -2.76
C ASN A 17 -8.00 -1.66 -3.47
N ILE A 18 -7.52 -0.82 -4.39
CA ILE A 18 -6.30 -1.13 -5.16
C ILE A 18 -5.24 -0.08 -4.86
N ILE A 19 -4.01 -0.52 -4.70
CA ILE A 19 -2.86 0.33 -4.46
C ILE A 19 -1.91 0.15 -5.63
N TYR A 20 -1.66 1.24 -6.35
CA TYR A 20 -0.73 1.25 -7.49
C TYR A 20 0.59 1.85 -7.05
N THR A 21 1.68 1.26 -7.50
CA THR A 21 3.01 1.78 -7.19
C THR A 21 3.65 2.35 -8.44
N THR A 22 4.63 3.22 -8.27
CA THR A 22 5.32 3.82 -9.41
C THR A 22 6.26 2.85 -10.10
N ASP A 23 6.56 1.71 -9.48
CA ASP A 23 7.36 0.67 -10.12
C ASP A 23 6.50 -0.39 -10.81
N SER A 24 5.27 -0.01 -11.18
CA SER A 24 4.37 -0.80 -12.02
C SER A 24 3.80 -2.03 -11.33
N LYS A 25 3.68 -1.99 -10.01
CA LYS A 25 3.05 -3.05 -9.25
C LYS A 25 1.68 -2.63 -8.79
N ALA A 26 0.82 -3.60 -8.55
CA ALA A 26 -0.52 -3.35 -8.03
C ALA A 26 -0.81 -4.32 -6.90
N PHE A 27 -1.37 -3.81 -5.82
CA PHE A 27 -1.78 -4.59 -4.68
C PHE A 27 -3.24 -4.28 -4.41
N TRP A 28 -3.98 -5.25 -3.91
CA TRP A 28 -5.39 -5.00 -3.57
C TRP A 28 -5.77 -5.83 -2.37
N ARG A 29 -6.83 -5.38 -1.70
CA ARG A 29 -7.36 -6.10 -0.55
C ARG A 29 -8.53 -6.97 -1.02
N SER A 30 -8.50 -8.22 -0.63
CA SER A 30 -9.59 -9.17 -0.91
C SER A 30 -9.95 -9.83 0.43
N GLY A 31 -11.08 -9.40 1.01
CA GLY A 31 -11.46 -9.85 2.34
C GLY A 31 -10.39 -9.46 3.36
N ASN A 32 -9.81 -10.44 4.02
CA ASN A 32 -8.75 -10.23 5.00
C ASN A 32 -7.37 -10.46 4.41
N MET A 33 -7.26 -10.48 3.09
CA MET A 33 -5.99 -10.75 2.42
C MET A 33 -5.51 -9.53 1.67
N LEU A 34 -4.21 -9.35 1.67
CA LEU A 34 -3.55 -8.42 0.76
C LEU A 34 -2.93 -9.25 -0.35
N VAL A 35 -3.29 -8.94 -1.59
CA VAL A 35 -2.80 -9.65 -2.76
C VAL A 35 -1.98 -8.67 -3.60
N GLY A 36 -0.83 -9.11 -4.05
CA GLY A 36 -0.01 -8.29 -4.93
C GLY A 36 0.59 -9.13 -6.04
N ASN A 37 0.47 -8.65 -7.29
CA ASN A 37 1.05 -9.30 -8.45
C ASN A 37 0.63 -10.77 -8.57
N GLY A 38 -0.63 -11.06 -8.21
CA GLY A 38 -1.16 -12.41 -8.30
C GLY A 38 -0.78 -13.34 -7.16
N THR A 39 -0.13 -12.82 -6.12
CA THR A 39 0.33 -13.61 -4.98
C THR A 39 -0.21 -13.02 -3.69
N VAL A 40 -0.62 -13.86 -2.76
CA VAL A 40 -1.05 -13.40 -1.44
C VAL A 40 0.17 -12.91 -0.67
N VAL A 41 0.12 -11.67 -0.23
CA VAL A 41 1.20 -11.04 0.53
C VAL A 41 0.96 -11.21 2.02
N SER A 42 -0.31 -11.10 2.46
CA SER A 42 -0.65 -11.20 3.88
C SER A 42 -2.08 -11.68 4.03
N TYR A 43 -2.32 -12.46 5.07
CA TYR A 43 -3.66 -12.90 5.44
C TYR A 43 -4.27 -12.08 6.56
N GLN A 44 -3.64 -10.98 6.95
CA GLN A 44 -4.05 -10.18 8.10
C GLN A 44 -4.30 -8.73 7.71
N CYS A 45 -4.96 -8.54 6.59
CA CYS A 45 -5.27 -7.20 6.10
C CYS A 45 -6.76 -6.93 6.29
N HIS A 46 -7.10 -6.20 7.34
CA HIS A 46 -8.49 -5.98 7.74
C HIS A 46 -9.06 -4.64 7.28
N SER A 47 -8.25 -3.76 6.74
CA SER A 47 -8.70 -2.47 6.26
C SER A 47 -7.76 -1.97 5.17
N MET A 48 -8.21 -0.95 4.43
CA MET A 48 -7.34 -0.34 3.41
C MET A 48 -6.17 0.41 4.05
N ASP A 49 -6.35 0.98 5.25
CA ASP A 49 -5.23 1.60 5.95
C ASP A 49 -4.14 0.57 6.25
N GLU A 50 -4.54 -0.62 6.69
CA GLU A 50 -3.57 -1.69 6.93
C GLU A 50 -2.91 -2.13 5.63
N ALA A 51 -3.69 -2.20 4.55
CA ALA A 51 -3.14 -2.58 3.24
C ALA A 51 -2.08 -1.58 2.80
N VAL A 52 -2.36 -0.29 2.95
CA VAL A 52 -1.41 0.76 2.58
C VAL A 52 -0.15 0.65 3.43
N ASP A 53 -0.31 0.43 4.74
CA ASP A 53 0.84 0.27 5.63
C ASP A 53 1.68 -0.96 5.26
N MET A 54 1.04 -2.05 4.90
CA MET A 54 1.75 -3.26 4.51
C MET A 54 2.52 -3.07 3.22
N VAL A 55 1.90 -2.43 2.23
CA VAL A 55 2.60 -2.15 0.97
C VAL A 55 3.74 -1.17 1.21
N ALA A 56 3.50 -0.14 2.02
CA ALA A 56 4.55 0.83 2.33
C ALA A 56 5.73 0.17 3.05
N ALA A 57 5.46 -0.83 3.90
CA ALA A 57 6.52 -1.53 4.62
C ALA A 57 7.46 -2.27 3.66
N LEU A 58 6.97 -2.68 2.49
CA LEU A 58 7.83 -3.29 1.47
C LEU A 58 8.83 -2.28 0.91
N TYR A 59 8.59 -0.99 1.15
CA TYR A 59 9.44 0.11 0.69
C TYR A 59 9.98 0.90 1.89
N ASN A 60 10.30 0.21 2.98
CA ASN A 60 10.87 0.81 4.19
C ASN A 60 9.89 1.69 4.98
N GLY A 61 8.61 1.44 4.80
CA GLY A 61 7.60 2.06 5.62
C GLY A 61 6.97 3.30 5.01
N ARG A 62 5.88 3.76 5.65
CA ARG A 62 5.12 4.93 5.23
C ARG A 62 5.82 6.19 5.73
N LYS A 63 6.00 7.15 4.84
CA LYS A 63 6.51 8.45 5.21
C LYS A 63 5.38 9.22 5.88
N THR A 64 5.62 9.58 7.11
CA THR A 64 4.62 10.31 7.86
C THR A 64 4.70 11.75 7.45
N GLU A 65 4.00 12.24 7.08
CA GLU A 65 4.12 13.50 6.76
C GLU A 65 3.43 14.32 7.33
N ALA A 66 3.60 13.58 7.41
CA ALA A 66 3.16 13.97 7.58
C ALA A 66 3.33 14.87 7.73
N ALA A 67 3.69 14.45 8.00
CA ALA A 67 3.83 15.27 8.06
C ALA A 67 3.40 16.17 7.52
N GLN A 68 2.96 15.89 7.34
CA GLN A 68 2.62 16.49 6.76
C GLN A 68 2.37 17.33 6.86
N ALA A 69 2.65 17.34 7.11
CA ALA A 69 2.51 18.09 7.18
C ALA A 69 2.39 18.67 7.02
#